data_3270f9a5b4afff00211bfb4745f355a2
#
_entry.id   3270f9a5b4afff00211bfb4745f355a2
#
_cell.length_a   1.000
_cell.length_b   1.000
_cell.length_c   1.000
_cell.angle_alpha   90.00
_cell.angle_beta   90.00
_cell.angle_gamma   90.00
#
_symmetry.space_group_name_H-M   'P 1'
#
loop_
_entity.id
_entity.type
_entity.pdbx_description
1 polymer ?
#
loop_
_entity_poly.entity_id
_entity_poly.type
_entity_poly.pdbx_seq_one_letter_code
_entity_poly.pdbx_strand_id
1 'polypeptide(L)'
;VVVAAASVPFLARTFLPAFNEGSLVLSMLFTPGTALAEANRLGAVAEGLIREVPEVVQVGRRTGRAEQDEHAQGVHSSEIEVDLRRSERGREAVMADIRQRLSVLPAAVAVGQPISHRLDHLLSGVRAQIALKLYGDDLDTLRGLAEQLRGQMASVPGLVDLTVEKQVLIPQIKVSLDHRKAAQYGLSPGQALAALQTLSEGQGVSQIVDGSRRYDLVVRLSDTRRTPQDLAALMLDTPGGRIPLSAIAQVEEGDGPNQIGRENSRRRIVVYANTDGSDMSRIIQTLRQQVAQTALPQGYFVSLEGQFQA
;
A
#
# COMPACT_ATOMS: atom_id res chain seq x y z
N VAL A 1 6.93 -23.49 -43.05
CA VAL A 1 6.62 -24.18 -41.78
C VAL A 1 7.86 -24.27 -40.89
N VAL A 2 9.00 -24.80 -41.37
CA VAL A 2 10.24 -24.93 -40.55
C VAL A 2 10.76 -23.62 -40.01
N VAL A 3 10.79 -22.57 -40.83
CA VAL A 3 11.21 -21.23 -40.42
C VAL A 3 10.26 -20.64 -39.36
N ALA A 4 8.93 -20.82 -39.53
CA ALA A 4 7.96 -20.38 -38.55
C ALA A 4 8.07 -21.14 -37.22
N ALA A 5 8.32 -22.44 -37.27
CA ALA A 5 8.55 -23.22 -36.04
C ALA A 5 9.85 -22.86 -35.32
N ALA A 6 10.90 -22.53 -36.08
CA ALA A 6 12.18 -22.09 -35.52
C ALA A 6 12.13 -20.65 -34.91
N SER A 7 11.15 -19.85 -35.31
CA SER A 7 10.97 -18.49 -34.75
C SER A 7 10.15 -18.46 -33.44
N VAL A 8 9.38 -19.50 -33.12
CA VAL A 8 8.55 -19.58 -31.92
C VAL A 8 9.30 -19.33 -30.60
N PRO A 9 10.54 -19.87 -30.39
CA PRO A 9 11.29 -19.57 -29.18
C PRO A 9 11.74 -18.11 -29.02
N PHE A 10 11.72 -17.35 -30.11
CA PHE A 10 12.16 -15.94 -30.15
C PHE A 10 10.98 -14.96 -30.10
N LEU A 11 9.74 -15.45 -30.10
CA LEU A 11 8.57 -14.61 -29.96
C LEU A 11 8.36 -14.24 -28.48
N ALA A 12 8.13 -12.95 -28.23
CA ALA A 12 7.76 -12.47 -26.90
C ALA A 12 6.45 -13.15 -26.44
N ARG A 13 6.49 -13.73 -25.26
CA ARG A 13 5.32 -14.39 -24.66
C ARG A 13 4.67 -13.45 -23.67
N THR A 14 3.41 -13.09 -23.92
CA THR A 14 2.58 -12.32 -22.99
C THR A 14 1.33 -13.14 -22.68
N PHE A 15 0.92 -13.14 -21.42
CA PHE A 15 -0.28 -13.88 -20.98
C PHE A 15 -1.55 -13.32 -21.63
N LEU A 16 -1.65 -12.01 -21.69
CA LEU A 16 -2.73 -11.31 -22.37
C LEU A 16 -2.14 -10.27 -23.33
N PRO A 17 -2.68 -10.12 -24.55
CA PRO A 17 -2.28 -9.02 -25.40
C PRO A 17 -2.63 -7.71 -24.69
N ALA A 18 -1.68 -6.78 -24.69
CA ALA A 18 -1.88 -5.46 -24.12
C ALA A 18 -2.89 -4.69 -24.97
N PHE A 19 -4.16 -4.64 -24.54
CA PHE A 19 -5.12 -3.73 -25.17
C PHE A 19 -5.03 -2.35 -24.55
N ASN A 20 -5.37 -1.37 -25.36
CA ASN A 20 -5.47 0.00 -24.90
C ASN A 20 -6.87 0.22 -24.32
N GLU A 21 -6.94 0.37 -23.01
CA GLU A 21 -8.20 0.60 -22.28
C GLU A 21 -8.68 2.05 -22.38
N GLY A 22 -7.90 2.95 -22.99
CA GLY A 22 -8.21 4.38 -23.08
C GLY A 22 -8.06 5.15 -21.78
N SER A 23 -7.67 4.47 -20.71
CA SER A 23 -7.45 5.06 -19.39
C SER A 23 -6.22 4.46 -18.71
N LEU A 24 -5.67 5.19 -17.74
CA LEU A 24 -4.57 4.76 -16.90
C LEU A 24 -4.99 4.83 -15.43
N VAL A 25 -4.38 3.97 -14.63
CA VAL A 25 -4.42 4.04 -13.16
C VAL A 25 -3.00 4.18 -12.65
N LEU A 26 -2.77 5.23 -11.89
CA LEU A 26 -1.49 5.49 -11.22
C LEU A 26 -1.64 5.22 -9.73
N SER A 27 -0.78 4.36 -9.20
CA SER A 27 -0.61 4.21 -7.75
C SER A 27 0.54 5.11 -7.32
N MET A 28 0.27 6.02 -6.40
CA MET A 28 1.25 6.97 -5.87
C MET A 28 1.39 6.74 -4.36
N LEU A 29 2.59 6.38 -3.92
CA LEU A 29 2.87 6.06 -2.54
C LEU A 29 3.89 7.07 -1.98
N PHE A 30 3.44 7.92 -1.07
CA PHE A 30 4.28 8.82 -0.30
C PHE A 30 5.01 8.09 0.83
N THR A 31 5.90 8.78 1.51
CA THR A 31 6.54 8.23 2.71
C THR A 31 5.47 7.94 3.77
N PRO A 32 5.42 6.71 4.34
CA PRO A 32 4.55 6.42 5.48
C PRO A 32 4.76 7.43 6.61
N GLY A 33 3.67 7.85 7.26
CA GLY A 33 3.68 8.96 8.21
C GLY A 33 3.35 10.32 7.60
N THR A 34 3.30 10.45 6.25
CA THR A 34 2.81 11.67 5.60
C THR A 34 1.36 11.91 6.00
N ALA A 35 1.07 13.12 6.50
CA ALA A 35 -0.28 13.51 6.88
C ALA A 35 -1.20 13.65 5.66
N LEU A 36 -2.50 13.44 5.84
CA LEU A 36 -3.49 13.51 4.75
C LEU A 36 -3.45 14.89 4.03
N ALA A 37 -3.27 15.98 4.77
CA ALA A 37 -3.17 17.32 4.20
C ALA A 37 -2.00 17.44 3.21
N GLU A 38 -0.84 16.90 3.58
CA GLU A 38 0.35 16.92 2.73
C GLU A 38 0.22 15.95 1.54
N ALA A 39 -0.32 14.75 1.77
CA ALA A 39 -0.62 13.81 0.68
C ALA A 39 -1.60 14.43 -0.34
N ASN A 40 -2.61 15.17 0.12
CA ASN A 40 -3.54 15.91 -0.75
C ASN A 40 -2.84 17.05 -1.50
N ARG A 41 -1.97 17.80 -0.85
CA ARG A 41 -1.20 18.87 -1.50
C ARG A 41 -0.31 18.34 -2.61
N LEU A 42 0.47 17.29 -2.34
CA LEU A 42 1.34 16.64 -3.33
C LEU A 42 0.53 15.98 -4.45
N GLY A 43 -0.59 15.37 -4.11
CA GLY A 43 -1.51 14.79 -5.08
C GLY A 43 -2.11 15.83 -6.03
N ALA A 44 -2.45 17.02 -5.54
CA ALA A 44 -2.92 18.12 -6.39
C ALA A 44 -1.82 18.62 -7.36
N VAL A 45 -0.56 18.64 -6.91
CA VAL A 45 0.58 18.93 -7.81
C VAL A 45 0.70 17.85 -8.89
N ALA A 46 0.59 16.56 -8.50
CA ALA A 46 0.60 15.46 -9.47
C ALA A 46 -0.50 15.58 -10.52
N GLU A 47 -1.72 15.89 -10.11
CA GLU A 47 -2.84 16.12 -11.04
C GLU A 47 -2.53 17.26 -12.03
N GLY A 48 -1.92 18.35 -11.56
CA GLY A 48 -1.47 19.45 -12.42
C GLY A 48 -0.47 18.99 -13.48
N LEU A 49 0.57 18.27 -13.07
CA LEU A 49 1.61 17.75 -13.97
C LEU A 49 1.04 16.74 -14.99
N ILE A 50 0.10 15.89 -14.57
CA ILE A 50 -0.55 14.92 -15.46
C ILE A 50 -1.40 15.65 -16.52
N ARG A 51 -2.14 16.70 -16.14
CA ARG A 51 -2.97 17.48 -17.07
C ARG A 51 -2.18 18.23 -18.14
N GLU A 52 -0.87 18.44 -17.94
CA GLU A 52 0.00 19.03 -18.96
C GLU A 52 0.32 18.06 -20.11
N VAL A 53 0.03 16.74 -19.94
CA VAL A 53 0.21 15.75 -21.01
C VAL A 53 -0.92 15.92 -22.04
N PRO A 54 -0.62 16.15 -23.35
CA PRO A 54 -1.63 16.51 -24.34
C PRO A 54 -2.77 15.50 -24.50
N GLU A 55 -2.52 14.22 -24.25
CA GLU A 55 -3.48 13.14 -24.38
C GLU A 55 -4.46 13.04 -23.21
N VAL A 56 -4.18 13.69 -22.09
CA VAL A 56 -5.01 13.63 -20.89
C VAL A 56 -6.27 14.45 -21.07
N VAL A 57 -7.43 13.83 -20.85
CA VAL A 57 -8.76 14.45 -20.92
C VAL A 57 -9.26 14.78 -19.52
N GLN A 58 -9.15 13.82 -18.61
CA GLN A 58 -9.65 13.95 -17.25
C GLN A 58 -8.73 13.25 -16.27
N VAL A 59 -8.64 13.80 -15.07
CA VAL A 59 -7.87 13.24 -13.95
C VAL A 59 -8.77 13.26 -12.72
N GLY A 60 -8.87 12.09 -12.05
CA GLY A 60 -9.56 11.94 -10.78
C GLY A 60 -8.64 11.26 -9.77
N ARG A 61 -8.62 11.72 -8.52
CA ARG A 61 -7.74 11.17 -7.47
C ARG A 61 -8.51 10.78 -6.22
N ARG A 62 -8.11 9.66 -5.66
CA ARG A 62 -8.48 9.22 -4.30
C ARG A 62 -7.22 9.17 -3.45
N THR A 63 -7.26 9.79 -2.26
CA THR A 63 -6.14 9.76 -1.31
C THR A 63 -6.59 9.15 0.01
N GLY A 64 -5.84 8.15 0.48
CA GLY A 64 -6.19 7.39 1.66
C GLY A 64 -7.43 6.52 1.47
N ARG A 65 -8.15 6.30 2.55
CA ARG A 65 -9.40 5.51 2.57
C ARG A 65 -10.53 6.32 3.19
N ALA A 66 -11.76 5.93 2.88
CA ALA A 66 -12.92 6.36 3.66
C ALA A 66 -12.83 5.80 5.09
N GLU A 67 -13.37 6.53 6.06
CA GLU A 67 -13.51 6.02 7.42
C GLU A 67 -14.34 4.72 7.41
N GLN A 68 -13.91 3.71 8.17
CA GLN A 68 -14.53 2.38 8.27
C GLN A 68 -14.54 1.54 6.98
N ASP A 69 -13.73 1.87 5.98
CA ASP A 69 -13.54 1.05 4.79
C ASP A 69 -12.66 -0.18 5.12
N GLU A 70 -13.10 -1.36 4.69
CA GLU A 70 -12.35 -2.62 4.86
C GLU A 70 -11.05 -2.62 4.04
N HIS A 71 -10.99 -1.87 2.95
CA HIS A 71 -9.79 -1.73 2.12
C HIS A 71 -8.84 -0.70 2.70
N ALA A 72 -8.06 -1.14 3.69
CA ALA A 72 -7.15 -0.30 4.45
C ALA A 72 -5.95 0.21 3.64
N GLN A 73 -6.10 1.33 2.96
CA GLN A 73 -4.97 2.09 2.45
C GLN A 73 -4.66 3.26 3.39
N GLY A 74 -3.37 3.44 3.73
CA GLY A 74 -2.96 4.58 4.56
C GLY A 74 -3.14 5.92 3.84
N VAL A 75 -3.25 7.00 4.58
CA VAL A 75 -3.39 8.37 4.04
C VAL A 75 -2.21 8.80 3.15
N HIS A 76 -1.10 8.10 3.21
CA HIS A 76 0.08 8.28 2.36
C HIS A 76 -0.02 7.59 0.99
N SER A 77 -1.16 6.97 0.66
CA SER A 77 -1.43 6.33 -0.62
C SER A 77 -2.47 7.10 -1.40
N SER A 78 -2.19 7.36 -2.68
CA SER A 78 -3.14 7.94 -3.62
C SER A 78 -3.28 7.07 -4.85
N GLU A 79 -4.49 6.98 -5.37
CA GLU A 79 -4.79 6.35 -6.65
C GLU A 79 -5.35 7.42 -7.59
N ILE A 80 -4.74 7.55 -8.76
CA ILE A 80 -5.10 8.57 -9.75
C ILE A 80 -5.59 7.87 -11.00
N GLU A 81 -6.84 8.11 -11.38
CA GLU A 81 -7.43 7.66 -12.62
C GLU A 81 -7.27 8.75 -13.68
N VAL A 82 -6.83 8.37 -14.86
CA VAL A 82 -6.53 9.28 -15.98
C VAL A 82 -7.20 8.77 -17.23
N ASP A 83 -8.10 9.56 -17.80
CA ASP A 83 -8.70 9.28 -19.09
C ASP A 83 -7.87 9.90 -20.21
N LEU A 84 -7.62 9.11 -21.25
CA LEU A 84 -6.81 9.50 -22.40
C LEU A 84 -7.65 9.60 -23.67
N ARG A 85 -7.38 10.61 -24.47
CA ARG A 85 -7.86 10.66 -25.86
C ARG A 85 -6.95 9.84 -26.78
N ARG A 86 -7.48 9.39 -27.88
CA ARG A 86 -6.68 8.74 -28.94
C ARG A 86 -5.67 9.73 -29.51
N SER A 87 -4.46 9.29 -29.68
CA SER A 87 -3.36 10.06 -30.28
C SER A 87 -2.47 9.14 -31.11
N GLU A 88 -1.64 9.74 -31.97
CA GLU A 88 -0.64 9.00 -32.74
C GLU A 88 0.55 8.55 -31.89
N ARG A 89 0.74 9.16 -30.72
CA ARG A 89 1.75 8.71 -29.73
C ARG A 89 1.35 7.35 -29.18
N GLY A 90 2.28 6.42 -29.21
CA GLY A 90 2.09 5.12 -28.58
C GLY A 90 1.86 5.25 -27.06
N ARG A 91 1.02 4.38 -26.52
CA ARG A 91 0.69 4.34 -25.08
C ARG A 91 1.93 4.40 -24.18
N GLU A 92 2.97 3.61 -24.49
CA GLU A 92 4.20 3.55 -23.70
C GLU A 92 4.91 4.92 -23.65
N ALA A 93 4.88 5.68 -24.74
CA ALA A 93 5.43 7.03 -24.78
C ALA A 93 4.65 8.00 -23.89
N VAL A 94 3.32 7.87 -23.83
CA VAL A 94 2.47 8.67 -22.92
C VAL A 94 2.72 8.29 -21.48
N MET A 95 2.83 7.00 -21.16
CA MET A 95 3.15 6.52 -19.81
C MET A 95 4.54 6.98 -19.37
N ALA A 96 5.54 6.96 -20.26
CA ALA A 96 6.89 7.43 -19.98
C ALA A 96 6.91 8.96 -19.71
N ASP A 97 6.16 9.76 -20.48
CA ASP A 97 6.03 11.21 -20.25
C ASP A 97 5.41 11.49 -18.87
N ILE A 98 4.34 10.78 -18.51
CA ILE A 98 3.72 10.90 -17.18
C ILE A 98 4.72 10.54 -16.07
N ARG A 99 5.44 9.41 -16.19
CA ARG A 99 6.48 9.02 -15.20
C ARG A 99 7.55 10.09 -15.05
N GLN A 100 8.03 10.64 -16.17
CA GLN A 100 9.05 11.66 -16.17
C GLN A 100 8.59 12.93 -15.44
N ARG A 101 7.37 13.39 -15.70
CA ARG A 101 6.81 14.57 -15.01
C ARG A 101 6.62 14.34 -13.52
N LEU A 102 6.17 13.16 -13.13
CA LEU A 102 5.95 12.81 -11.72
C LEU A 102 7.23 12.50 -10.95
N SER A 103 8.36 12.29 -11.63
CA SER A 103 9.65 11.97 -10.99
C SER A 103 10.20 13.07 -10.07
N VAL A 104 9.69 14.30 -10.18
CA VAL A 104 10.06 15.42 -9.29
C VAL A 104 9.39 15.34 -7.92
N LEU A 105 8.38 14.48 -7.76
CA LEU A 105 7.63 14.32 -6.52
C LEU A 105 8.30 13.28 -5.60
N PRO A 106 8.28 13.51 -4.27
CA PRO A 106 8.82 12.56 -3.30
C PRO A 106 7.86 11.39 -3.07
N ALA A 107 7.53 10.65 -4.14
CA ALA A 107 6.60 9.53 -4.11
C ALA A 107 7.10 8.40 -5.02
N ALA A 108 6.79 7.16 -4.66
CA ALA A 108 6.89 6.04 -5.58
C ALA A 108 5.63 6.02 -6.45
N VAL A 109 5.82 6.01 -7.77
CA VAL A 109 4.72 6.04 -8.73
C VAL A 109 4.79 4.79 -9.59
N ALA A 110 3.67 4.04 -9.64
CA ALA A 110 3.47 2.95 -10.59
C ALA A 110 2.34 3.33 -11.54
N VAL A 111 2.57 3.15 -12.84
CA VAL A 111 1.61 3.50 -13.90
C VAL A 111 1.16 2.23 -14.59
N GLY A 112 -0.15 1.98 -14.61
CA GLY A 112 -0.77 0.82 -15.24
C GLY A 112 -2.10 1.16 -15.90
N GLN A 113 -2.84 0.13 -16.29
CA GLN A 113 -4.19 0.24 -16.81
C GLN A 113 -5.18 -0.41 -15.83
N PRO A 114 -6.47 0.02 -15.77
CA PRO A 114 -7.42 -0.46 -14.78
C PRO A 114 -7.60 -1.98 -14.73
N ILE A 115 -7.76 -2.65 -15.87
CA ILE A 115 -7.99 -4.11 -15.94
C ILE A 115 -6.68 -4.85 -15.63
N SER A 116 -5.57 -4.45 -16.26
CA SER A 116 -4.25 -5.02 -15.97
C SER A 116 -3.91 -4.91 -14.50
N HIS A 117 -4.13 -3.76 -13.90
CA HIS A 117 -3.87 -3.49 -12.48
C HIS A 117 -4.71 -4.38 -11.53
N ARG A 118 -5.97 -4.69 -11.89
CA ARG A 118 -6.80 -5.64 -11.14
C ARG A 118 -6.31 -7.07 -11.29
N LEU A 119 -5.91 -7.46 -12.51
CA LEU A 119 -5.35 -8.80 -12.76
C LEU A 119 -4.05 -9.01 -11.99
N ASP A 120 -3.16 -8.02 -11.97
CA ASP A 120 -1.92 -8.07 -11.21
C ASP A 120 -2.19 -8.30 -9.72
N HIS A 121 -3.15 -7.57 -9.17
CA HIS A 121 -3.55 -7.73 -7.78
C HIS A 121 -4.13 -9.12 -7.49
N LEU A 122 -4.92 -9.68 -8.41
CA LEU A 122 -5.49 -11.03 -8.27
C LEU A 122 -4.42 -12.13 -8.36
N LEU A 123 -3.42 -11.98 -9.23
CA LEU A 123 -2.39 -12.98 -9.49
C LEU A 123 -1.28 -12.96 -8.43
N SER A 124 -0.83 -11.79 -8.02
CA SER A 124 0.32 -11.64 -7.12
C SER A 124 -0.03 -11.06 -5.74
N GLY A 125 -1.27 -10.64 -5.53
CA GLY A 125 -1.69 -9.94 -4.32
C GLY A 125 -1.11 -8.52 -4.19
N VAL A 126 -0.42 -8.02 -5.24
CA VAL A 126 0.11 -6.67 -5.33
C VAL A 126 -0.22 -6.04 -6.69
N ARG A 127 -0.21 -4.72 -6.74
CA ARG A 127 -0.60 -3.95 -7.93
C ARG A 127 0.60 -3.73 -8.86
N ALA A 128 1.25 -4.82 -9.30
CA ALA A 128 2.39 -4.78 -10.21
C ALA A 128 2.50 -6.08 -11.02
N GLN A 129 3.10 -6.00 -12.20
CA GLN A 129 3.29 -7.14 -13.11
C GLN A 129 4.26 -8.20 -12.55
N ILE A 130 5.24 -7.77 -11.74
CA ILE A 130 6.26 -8.61 -11.12
C ILE A 130 6.28 -8.31 -9.62
N ALA A 131 6.16 -9.34 -8.80
CA ALA A 131 6.26 -9.30 -7.36
C ALA A 131 7.33 -10.27 -6.86
N LEU A 132 8.39 -9.75 -6.27
CA LEU A 132 9.39 -10.52 -5.55
C LEU A 132 9.03 -10.48 -4.06
N LYS A 133 8.45 -11.56 -3.55
CA LYS A 133 8.01 -11.68 -2.16
C LYS A 133 9.12 -12.29 -1.32
N LEU A 134 9.56 -11.58 -0.32
CA LEU A 134 10.59 -12.00 0.63
C LEU A 134 9.94 -12.35 1.97
N TYR A 135 10.17 -13.55 2.46
CA TYR A 135 9.59 -14.07 3.70
C TYR A 135 10.65 -14.25 4.77
N GLY A 136 10.30 -13.96 6.03
CA GLY A 136 11.16 -14.14 7.19
C GLY A 136 10.51 -13.65 8.48
N ASP A 137 11.18 -13.82 9.61
CA ASP A 137 10.58 -13.54 10.92
C ASP A 137 10.92 -12.14 11.45
N ASP A 138 12.11 -11.61 11.12
CA ASP A 138 12.56 -10.30 11.58
C ASP A 138 12.36 -9.23 10.51
N LEU A 139 11.68 -8.11 10.86
CA LEU A 139 11.32 -7.05 9.93
C LEU A 139 12.52 -6.21 9.48
N ASP A 140 13.53 -6.02 10.34
CA ASP A 140 14.70 -5.22 10.00
C ASP A 140 15.57 -5.98 8.99
N THR A 141 15.76 -7.27 9.22
CA THR A 141 16.44 -8.17 8.27
C THR A 141 15.68 -8.22 6.93
N LEU A 142 14.35 -8.35 6.95
CA LEU A 142 13.54 -8.34 5.72
C LEU A 142 13.70 -7.04 4.94
N ARG A 143 13.71 -5.88 5.61
CA ARG A 143 13.92 -4.58 4.97
C ARG A 143 15.31 -4.48 4.32
N GLY A 144 16.36 -4.89 5.05
CA GLY A 144 17.72 -4.87 4.52
C GLY A 144 17.86 -5.74 3.26
N LEU A 145 17.34 -6.97 3.31
CA LEU A 145 17.35 -7.89 2.17
C LEU A 145 16.49 -7.40 1.00
N ALA A 146 15.33 -6.80 1.26
CA ALA A 146 14.47 -6.25 0.21
C ALA A 146 15.15 -5.08 -0.52
N GLU A 147 15.85 -4.18 0.19
CA GLU A 147 16.62 -3.11 -0.42
C GLU A 147 17.83 -3.62 -1.20
N GLN A 148 18.51 -4.65 -0.70
CA GLN A 148 19.58 -5.32 -1.44
C GLN A 148 19.08 -5.92 -2.76
N LEU A 149 17.97 -6.67 -2.72
CA LEU A 149 17.36 -7.25 -3.91
C LEU A 149 16.87 -6.17 -4.88
N ARG A 150 16.25 -5.10 -4.38
CA ARG A 150 15.87 -3.95 -5.20
C ARG A 150 17.09 -3.36 -5.93
N GLY A 151 18.20 -3.18 -5.22
CA GLY A 151 19.44 -2.70 -5.83
C GLY A 151 19.95 -3.59 -6.96
N GLN A 152 19.86 -4.91 -6.80
CA GLN A 152 20.22 -5.87 -7.84
C GLN A 152 19.24 -5.81 -9.02
N MET A 153 17.93 -5.78 -8.75
CA MET A 153 16.88 -5.69 -9.78
C MET A 153 16.99 -4.39 -10.60
N ALA A 154 17.48 -3.30 -10.03
CA ALA A 154 17.62 -2.01 -10.71
C ALA A 154 18.59 -2.07 -11.91
N SER A 155 19.48 -3.06 -11.95
CA SER A 155 20.40 -3.30 -13.07
C SER A 155 19.78 -4.09 -14.24
N VAL A 156 18.56 -4.62 -14.09
CA VAL A 156 17.89 -5.43 -15.11
C VAL A 156 17.22 -4.51 -16.13
N PRO A 157 17.64 -4.53 -17.42
CA PRO A 157 17.01 -3.70 -18.45
C PRO A 157 15.54 -4.08 -18.64
N GLY A 158 14.69 -3.06 -18.86
CA GLY A 158 13.26 -3.26 -19.10
C GLY A 158 12.40 -3.25 -17.84
N LEU A 159 12.99 -3.19 -16.62
CA LEU A 159 12.24 -2.96 -15.40
C LEU A 159 11.98 -1.46 -15.18
N VAL A 160 10.74 -1.12 -14.86
CA VAL A 160 10.29 0.22 -14.47
C VAL A 160 9.46 0.16 -13.19
N ASP A 161 9.21 1.30 -12.57
CA ASP A 161 8.39 1.43 -11.35
C ASP A 161 8.87 0.54 -10.18
N LEU A 162 10.19 0.25 -10.14
CA LEU A 162 10.79 -0.64 -9.15
C LEU A 162 10.71 -0.02 -7.76
N THR A 163 9.98 -0.69 -6.88
CA THR A 163 9.69 -0.19 -5.53
C THR A 163 9.67 -1.31 -4.51
N VAL A 164 10.17 -1.06 -3.30
CA VAL A 164 9.99 -1.92 -2.13
C VAL A 164 8.71 -1.49 -1.40
N GLU A 165 7.93 -2.47 -0.95
CA GLU A 165 6.83 -2.23 -0.01
C GLU A 165 7.37 -1.50 1.23
N LYS A 166 6.97 -0.24 1.42
CA LYS A 166 7.51 0.61 2.48
C LYS A 166 6.96 0.18 3.85
N GLN A 167 7.76 -0.55 4.58
CA GLN A 167 7.54 -0.84 6.00
C GLN A 167 8.53 0.00 6.81
N VAL A 168 8.11 1.18 7.21
CA VAL A 168 8.91 2.11 8.02
C VAL A 168 8.33 2.21 9.43
N LEU A 169 9.15 2.61 10.37
CA LEU A 169 8.67 2.99 11.70
C LEU A 169 7.99 4.35 11.59
N ILE A 170 6.81 4.45 12.18
CA ILE A 170 6.04 5.69 12.30
C ILE A 170 5.76 5.96 13.77
N PRO A 171 5.64 7.23 14.19
CA PRO A 171 5.20 7.57 15.53
C PRO A 171 3.82 6.97 15.80
N GLN A 172 3.69 6.30 16.94
CA GLN A 172 2.47 5.64 17.41
C GLN A 172 2.25 5.93 18.87
N ILE A 173 0.98 5.97 19.29
CA ILE A 173 0.62 5.95 20.70
C ILE A 173 0.34 4.51 21.09
N LYS A 174 1.14 3.99 22.01
CA LYS A 174 1.03 2.62 22.53
C LYS A 174 0.30 2.64 23.86
N VAL A 175 -0.79 1.90 23.92
CA VAL A 175 -1.55 1.70 25.16
C VAL A 175 -1.33 0.27 25.63
N SER A 176 -0.66 0.10 26.75
CA SER A 176 -0.35 -1.21 27.36
C SER A 176 -1.24 -1.41 28.60
N LEU A 177 -2.20 -2.32 28.51
CA LEU A 177 -3.17 -2.60 29.57
C LEU A 177 -2.54 -3.50 30.65
N ASP A 178 -2.64 -3.08 31.92
CA ASP A 178 -2.35 -3.96 33.09
C ASP A 178 -3.60 -4.78 33.44
N HIS A 179 -3.59 -6.03 33.04
CA HIS A 179 -4.72 -6.94 33.22
C HIS A 179 -5.10 -7.14 34.70
N ARG A 180 -4.11 -7.10 35.61
CA ARG A 180 -4.37 -7.27 37.06
C ARG A 180 -5.06 -6.04 37.63
N LYS A 181 -4.58 -4.85 37.28
CA LYS A 181 -5.23 -3.61 37.69
C LYS A 181 -6.63 -3.49 37.10
N ALA A 182 -6.81 -3.82 35.82
CA ALA A 182 -8.14 -3.80 35.19
C ALA A 182 -9.14 -4.71 35.95
N ALA A 183 -8.71 -5.93 36.32
CA ALA A 183 -9.52 -6.86 37.10
C ALA A 183 -9.88 -6.34 38.49
N GLN A 184 -8.98 -5.59 39.17
CA GLN A 184 -9.29 -4.96 40.47
C GLN A 184 -10.43 -3.93 40.40
N TYR A 185 -10.59 -3.27 39.24
CA TYR A 185 -11.70 -2.35 38.98
C TYR A 185 -12.91 -3.04 38.33
N GLY A 186 -12.91 -4.37 38.23
CA GLY A 186 -14.00 -5.14 37.64
C GLY A 186 -14.12 -5.02 36.13
N LEU A 187 -13.05 -4.58 35.43
CA LEU A 187 -12.99 -4.50 33.99
C LEU A 187 -12.27 -5.72 33.39
N SER A 188 -12.92 -6.35 32.43
CA SER A 188 -12.20 -7.29 31.56
C SER A 188 -11.36 -6.54 30.52
N PRO A 189 -10.24 -7.14 30.03
CA PRO A 189 -9.44 -6.54 28.98
C PRO A 189 -10.24 -6.15 27.74
N GLY A 190 -11.21 -6.99 27.35
CA GLY A 190 -12.07 -6.74 26.19
C GLY A 190 -12.94 -5.49 26.36
N GLN A 191 -13.52 -5.28 27.57
CA GLN A 191 -14.32 -4.08 27.87
C GLN A 191 -13.46 -2.80 27.81
N ALA A 192 -12.26 -2.82 28.38
CA ALA A 192 -11.34 -1.68 28.34
C ALA A 192 -10.92 -1.35 26.92
N LEU A 193 -10.61 -2.36 26.10
CA LEU A 193 -10.24 -2.17 24.69
C LEU A 193 -11.42 -1.69 23.84
N ALA A 194 -12.64 -2.23 24.05
CA ALA A 194 -13.83 -1.79 23.34
C ALA A 194 -14.18 -0.32 23.64
N ALA A 195 -14.05 0.10 24.91
CA ALA A 195 -14.25 1.50 25.29
C ALA A 195 -13.19 2.41 24.61
N LEU A 196 -11.92 2.01 24.63
CA LEU A 196 -10.84 2.75 23.96
C LEU A 196 -11.08 2.84 22.46
N GLN A 197 -11.46 1.76 21.81
CA GLN A 197 -11.77 1.71 20.38
C GLN A 197 -12.96 2.63 20.03
N THR A 198 -14.07 2.56 20.80
CA THR A 198 -15.23 3.43 20.61
C THR A 198 -14.85 4.90 20.67
N LEU A 199 -13.96 5.27 21.61
CA LEU A 199 -13.59 6.64 21.82
C LEU A 199 -12.53 7.14 20.82
N SER A 200 -11.60 6.28 20.36
CA SER A 200 -10.54 6.63 19.43
C SER A 200 -10.96 6.55 17.96
N GLU A 201 -11.59 5.46 17.56
CA GLU A 201 -11.99 5.20 16.16
C GLU A 201 -13.42 5.67 15.87
N GLY A 202 -14.26 5.66 16.88
CA GLY A 202 -15.68 5.93 16.78
C GLY A 202 -16.53 4.66 16.69
N GLN A 203 -17.76 4.80 17.11
CA GLN A 203 -18.77 3.75 17.01
C GLN A 203 -19.98 4.26 16.23
N GLY A 204 -20.39 3.53 15.20
CA GLY A 204 -21.65 3.76 14.53
C GLY A 204 -22.79 3.40 15.47
N VAL A 205 -23.60 4.37 15.87
CA VAL A 205 -24.70 4.18 16.84
C VAL A 205 -26.06 4.11 16.16
N SER A 206 -26.19 4.70 14.96
CA SER A 206 -27.45 4.72 14.20
C SER A 206 -27.19 5.14 12.74
N GLN A 207 -28.25 5.15 11.93
CA GLN A 207 -28.25 5.71 10.59
C GLN A 207 -29.33 6.76 10.44
N ILE A 208 -28.98 7.88 9.83
CA ILE A 208 -29.93 8.92 9.43
C ILE A 208 -30.30 8.66 7.97
N VAL A 209 -31.59 8.50 7.70
CA VAL A 209 -32.14 8.32 6.36
C VAL A 209 -32.75 9.63 5.88
N ASP A 210 -32.21 10.18 4.80
CA ASP A 210 -32.72 11.39 4.14
C ASP A 210 -33.03 11.07 2.67
N GLY A 211 -34.28 10.84 2.36
CA GLY A 211 -34.73 10.37 1.06
C GLY A 211 -34.08 9.04 0.66
N SER A 212 -33.29 9.03 -0.41
CA SER A 212 -32.53 7.85 -0.88
C SER A 212 -31.13 7.73 -0.27
N ARG A 213 -30.72 8.69 0.54
CA ARG A 213 -29.37 8.75 1.14
C ARG A 213 -29.39 8.22 2.56
N ARG A 214 -28.32 7.53 2.94
CA ARG A 214 -28.09 7.04 4.31
C ARG A 214 -26.77 7.59 4.80
N TYR A 215 -26.77 8.09 6.04
CA TYR A 215 -25.61 8.64 6.73
C TYR A 215 -25.44 7.91 8.05
N ASP A 216 -24.24 7.38 8.31
CA ASP A 216 -23.95 6.76 9.60
C ASP A 216 -23.78 7.85 10.66
N LEU A 217 -24.43 7.66 11.80
CA LEU A 217 -24.25 8.47 13.00
C LEU A 217 -23.14 7.83 13.83
N VAL A 218 -21.98 8.48 13.87
CA VAL A 218 -20.78 7.98 14.57
C VAL A 218 -20.49 8.85 15.78
N VAL A 219 -20.25 8.22 16.93
CA VAL A 219 -19.82 8.87 18.17
C VAL A 219 -18.33 8.56 18.37
N ARG A 220 -17.50 9.61 18.50
CA ARG A 220 -16.06 9.50 18.78
C ARG A 220 -15.54 10.73 19.52
N LEU A 221 -14.31 10.62 20.04
CA LEU A 221 -13.57 11.79 20.53
C LEU A 221 -13.20 12.73 19.37
N SER A 222 -13.16 14.04 19.67
CA SER A 222 -12.65 15.01 18.70
C SER A 222 -11.16 14.77 18.41
N ASP A 223 -10.72 15.07 17.18
CA ASP A 223 -9.34 14.86 16.75
C ASP A 223 -8.32 15.67 17.57
N THR A 224 -8.74 16.77 18.19
CA THR A 224 -7.89 17.60 19.06
C THR A 224 -7.59 16.98 20.42
N ARG A 225 -8.26 15.87 20.78
CA ARG A 225 -8.09 15.17 22.08
C ARG A 225 -7.51 13.76 21.91
N ARG A 226 -6.52 13.63 21.03
CA ARG A 226 -5.86 12.34 20.76
C ARG A 226 -4.37 12.36 21.12
N THR A 227 -3.99 13.22 22.07
CA THR A 227 -2.64 13.19 22.63
C THR A 227 -2.48 12.05 23.64
N PRO A 228 -1.27 11.56 23.93
CA PRO A 228 -1.05 10.54 24.99
C PRO A 228 -1.64 10.96 26.33
N GLN A 229 -1.55 12.24 26.67
CA GLN A 229 -2.06 12.80 27.92
C GLN A 229 -3.60 12.78 27.96
N ASP A 230 -4.25 13.14 26.85
CA ASP A 230 -5.71 13.09 26.74
C ASP A 230 -6.22 11.65 26.82
N LEU A 231 -5.53 10.69 26.15
CA LEU A 231 -5.86 9.27 26.23
C LEU A 231 -5.66 8.70 27.64
N ALA A 232 -4.56 9.07 28.31
CA ALA A 232 -4.29 8.63 29.69
C ALA A 232 -5.36 9.13 30.69
N ALA A 233 -5.90 10.34 30.45
CA ALA A 233 -6.96 10.96 31.25
C ALA A 233 -8.37 10.51 30.88
N LEU A 234 -8.54 9.67 29.83
CA LEU A 234 -9.82 9.17 29.39
C LEU A 234 -10.55 8.41 30.50
N MET A 235 -11.80 8.79 30.78
CA MET A 235 -12.58 8.18 31.85
C MET A 235 -13.31 6.93 31.34
N LEU A 236 -13.07 5.81 32.00
CA LEU A 236 -13.70 4.53 31.76
C LEU A 236 -14.74 4.25 32.84
N ASP A 237 -15.91 3.75 32.44
CA ASP A 237 -16.97 3.34 33.35
C ASP A 237 -16.64 1.94 33.91
N THR A 238 -16.69 1.81 35.24
CA THR A 238 -16.49 0.53 35.97
C THR A 238 -17.64 0.30 36.93
N PRO A 239 -17.82 -0.91 37.43
CA PRO A 239 -18.83 -1.19 38.46
C PRO A 239 -18.68 -0.33 39.73
N GLY A 240 -17.46 0.11 40.04
CA GLY A 240 -17.13 0.94 41.21
C GLY A 240 -17.13 2.46 40.94
N GLY A 241 -17.49 2.90 39.73
CA GLY A 241 -17.45 4.31 39.33
C GLY A 241 -16.49 4.55 38.17
N ARG A 242 -16.24 5.82 37.86
CA ARG A 242 -15.36 6.20 36.73
C ARG A 242 -13.91 6.29 37.16
N ILE A 243 -13.03 5.69 36.37
CA ILE A 243 -11.57 5.74 36.57
C ILE A 243 -10.87 6.26 35.29
N PRO A 244 -9.73 6.96 35.41
CA PRO A 244 -8.95 7.31 34.22
C PRO A 244 -8.25 6.06 33.64
N LEU A 245 -8.03 6.02 32.32
CA LEU A 245 -7.33 4.93 31.64
C LEU A 245 -5.94 4.69 32.25
N SER A 246 -5.24 5.74 32.69
CA SER A 246 -3.94 5.65 33.35
C SER A 246 -3.95 4.83 34.67
N ALA A 247 -5.12 4.61 35.27
CA ALA A 247 -5.23 3.73 36.43
C ALA A 247 -4.98 2.26 36.10
N ILE A 248 -5.26 1.84 34.85
CA ILE A 248 -5.20 0.45 34.39
C ILE A 248 -4.31 0.25 33.18
N ALA A 249 -3.76 1.30 32.58
CA ALA A 249 -2.92 1.21 31.39
C ALA A 249 -1.78 2.24 31.44
N GLN A 250 -0.70 1.90 30.74
CA GLN A 250 0.40 2.79 30.44
C GLN A 250 0.22 3.31 29.02
N VAL A 251 0.28 4.63 28.84
CA VAL A 251 0.13 5.29 27.55
C VAL A 251 1.45 5.98 27.22
N GLU A 252 2.09 5.56 26.14
CA GLU A 252 3.43 6.01 25.74
C GLU A 252 3.45 6.37 24.26
N GLU A 253 4.29 7.33 23.90
CA GLU A 253 4.70 7.53 22.53
C GLU A 253 5.85 6.57 22.21
N GLY A 254 5.81 5.99 21.02
CA GLY A 254 6.87 5.11 20.55
C GLY A 254 6.79 4.94 19.05
N ASP A 255 7.85 4.41 18.47
CA ASP A 255 7.86 4.07 17.07
C ASP A 255 7.40 2.63 16.87
N GLY A 256 6.63 2.41 15.83
CA GLY A 256 6.16 1.09 15.44
C GLY A 256 6.05 0.94 13.92
N PRO A 257 6.05 -0.28 13.39
CA PRO A 257 5.89 -0.49 11.96
C PRO A 257 4.51 0.04 11.52
N ASN A 258 4.50 0.78 10.40
CA ASN A 258 3.25 1.27 9.80
C ASN A 258 2.34 0.12 9.35
N GLN A 259 2.94 -0.98 8.91
CA GLN A 259 2.25 -2.17 8.43
C GLN A 259 3.17 -3.39 8.60
N ILE A 260 2.60 -4.55 8.89
CA ILE A 260 3.28 -5.84 8.86
C ILE A 260 2.55 -6.72 7.86
N GLY A 261 3.11 -6.83 6.66
CA GLY A 261 2.60 -7.72 5.62
C GLY A 261 2.76 -9.18 6.05
N ARG A 262 1.69 -9.99 5.88
CA ARG A 262 1.72 -11.43 6.13
C ARG A 262 1.05 -12.18 4.99
N GLU A 263 1.60 -13.36 4.72
CA GLU A 263 1.02 -14.31 3.78
C GLU A 263 1.29 -15.72 4.29
N ASN A 264 0.29 -16.56 4.33
CA ASN A 264 0.37 -17.91 4.92
C ASN A 264 0.98 -17.89 6.33
N SER A 265 0.53 -16.95 7.18
CA SER A 265 0.99 -16.70 8.55
C SER A 265 2.45 -16.23 8.69
N ARG A 266 3.22 -16.11 7.62
CA ARG A 266 4.59 -15.62 7.62
C ARG A 266 4.65 -14.14 7.32
N ARG A 267 5.56 -13.41 7.95
CA ARG A 267 5.83 -12.01 7.61
C ARG A 267 6.48 -11.95 6.23
N ARG A 268 6.09 -10.94 5.45
CA ARG A 268 6.69 -10.70 4.14
C ARG A 268 6.92 -9.23 3.86
N ILE A 269 7.89 -8.96 2.98
CA ILE A 269 8.04 -7.69 2.28
C ILE A 269 8.07 -7.98 0.78
N VAL A 270 7.46 -7.12 -0.02
CA VAL A 270 7.40 -7.27 -1.47
C VAL A 270 8.27 -6.22 -2.15
N VAL A 271 9.09 -6.66 -3.09
CA VAL A 271 9.72 -5.80 -4.10
C VAL A 271 8.94 -6.00 -5.38
N TYR A 272 8.36 -4.94 -5.92
CA TYR A 272 7.53 -5.01 -7.11
C TYR A 272 8.02 -4.08 -8.20
N ALA A 273 7.75 -4.46 -9.43
CA ALA A 273 8.13 -3.72 -10.62
C ALA A 273 7.14 -3.95 -11.75
N ASN A 274 7.16 -3.03 -12.71
CA ASN A 274 6.53 -3.20 -14.00
C ASN A 274 7.58 -3.36 -15.09
N THR A 275 7.15 -3.68 -16.32
CA THR A 275 8.02 -3.68 -17.49
C THR A 275 7.68 -2.51 -18.40
N ASP A 276 8.65 -2.08 -19.18
CA ASP A 276 8.50 -1.03 -20.20
C ASP A 276 7.94 -1.57 -21.55
N GLY A 277 7.43 -2.80 -21.55
CA GLY A 277 7.01 -3.53 -22.76
C GLY A 277 8.07 -4.50 -23.28
N SER A 278 9.24 -4.58 -22.63
CA SER A 278 10.29 -5.55 -22.95
C SER A 278 9.85 -6.98 -22.66
N ASP A 279 10.60 -7.96 -23.21
CA ASP A 279 10.32 -9.38 -23.05
C ASP A 279 10.33 -9.82 -21.58
N MET A 280 9.13 -10.05 -21.03
CA MET A 280 8.90 -10.52 -19.67
C MET A 280 9.66 -11.81 -19.35
N SER A 281 9.72 -12.76 -20.27
CA SER A 281 10.38 -14.06 -20.05
C SER A 281 11.87 -13.88 -19.79
N ARG A 282 12.52 -13.01 -20.55
CA ARG A 282 13.94 -12.69 -20.39
C ARG A 282 14.22 -11.99 -19.06
N ILE A 283 13.38 -11.03 -18.71
CA ILE A 283 13.47 -10.31 -17.44
C ILE A 283 13.35 -11.31 -16.27
N ILE A 284 12.34 -12.18 -16.28
CA ILE A 284 12.12 -13.18 -15.23
C ILE A 284 13.28 -14.16 -15.11
N GLN A 285 13.86 -14.60 -16.24
CA GLN A 285 15.02 -15.49 -16.23
C GLN A 285 16.21 -14.79 -15.55
N THR A 286 16.47 -13.55 -15.87
CA THR A 286 17.54 -12.74 -15.25
C THR A 286 17.30 -12.57 -13.75
N LEU A 287 16.07 -12.23 -13.35
CA LEU A 287 15.70 -12.09 -11.94
C LEU A 287 15.89 -13.39 -11.16
N ARG A 288 15.48 -14.54 -11.72
CA ARG A 288 15.68 -15.85 -11.09
C ARG A 288 17.16 -16.15 -10.86
N GLN A 289 18.02 -15.81 -11.80
CA GLN A 289 19.48 -15.98 -11.67
C GLN A 289 20.05 -15.10 -10.57
N GLN A 290 19.65 -13.83 -10.50
CA GLN A 290 20.10 -12.88 -9.47
C GLN A 290 19.64 -13.33 -8.07
N VAL A 291 18.37 -13.72 -7.93
CA VAL A 291 17.84 -14.24 -6.66
C VAL A 291 18.56 -15.50 -6.21
N ALA A 292 18.84 -16.43 -7.13
CA ALA A 292 19.59 -17.67 -6.80
C ALA A 292 21.03 -17.41 -6.33
N GLN A 293 21.63 -16.28 -6.70
CA GLN A 293 22.97 -15.87 -6.26
C GLN A 293 22.96 -15.09 -4.95
N THR A 294 21.78 -14.67 -4.47
CA THR A 294 21.66 -13.89 -3.24
C THR A 294 21.68 -14.82 -2.04
N ALA A 295 22.65 -14.63 -1.13
CA ALA A 295 22.71 -15.38 0.10
C ALA A 295 21.58 -14.93 1.06
N LEU A 296 20.68 -15.84 1.39
CA LEU A 296 19.60 -15.59 2.34
C LEU A 296 19.92 -16.25 3.69
N PRO A 297 19.64 -15.58 4.81
CA PRO A 297 19.76 -16.18 6.15
C PRO A 297 18.84 -17.41 6.29
N GLN A 298 19.16 -18.27 7.26
CA GLN A 298 18.33 -19.44 7.55
C GLN A 298 16.90 -19.00 7.94
N GLY A 299 15.89 -19.65 7.36
CA GLY A 299 14.48 -19.33 7.58
C GLY A 299 13.91 -18.25 6.66
N TYR A 300 14.76 -17.60 5.84
CA TYR A 300 14.33 -16.63 4.83
C TYR A 300 14.28 -17.27 3.45
N PHE A 301 13.29 -16.92 2.68
CA PHE A 301 13.15 -17.37 1.29
C PHE A 301 12.44 -16.34 0.43
N VAL A 302 12.56 -16.48 -0.88
CA VAL A 302 12.00 -15.59 -1.87
C VAL A 302 11.07 -16.37 -2.78
N SER A 303 9.91 -15.79 -3.10
CA SER A 303 9.00 -16.23 -4.15
C SER A 303 8.91 -15.14 -5.23
N LEU A 304 9.00 -15.54 -6.48
CA LEU A 304 8.82 -14.62 -7.61
C LEU A 304 7.48 -14.94 -8.28
N GLU A 305 6.56 -13.98 -8.23
CA GLU A 305 5.18 -14.10 -8.67
C GLU A 305 4.78 -12.99 -9.63
N GLY A 306 3.69 -13.15 -10.35
CA GLY A 306 3.15 -12.14 -11.26
C GLY A 306 2.55 -12.73 -12.53
N GLN A 307 2.30 -11.87 -13.52
CA GLN A 307 1.64 -12.22 -14.79
C GLN A 307 2.30 -13.36 -15.56
N PHE A 308 3.60 -13.60 -15.36
CA PHE A 308 4.35 -14.67 -16.05
C PHE A 308 4.03 -16.08 -15.54
N GLN A 309 3.24 -16.23 -14.47
CA GLN A 309 2.84 -17.53 -13.91
C GLN A 309 1.55 -18.07 -14.55
N ALA A 310 0.81 -17.20 -15.20
CA ALA A 310 -0.42 -17.53 -15.90
C ALA A 310 -0.12 -17.88 -17.35
#